data_c5648bc9e4cc6b03812199500a03117d
#
_entry.id   c5648bc9e4cc6b03812199500a03117d
#
_cell.length_a   1.000
_cell.length_b   1.000
_cell.length_c   1.000
_cell.angle_alpha   90.00
_cell.angle_beta   90.00
_cell.angle_gamma   90.00
#
_symmetry.space_group_name_H-M   'P 1'
#
loop_
_entity.id
_entity.type
_entity.pdbx_description
1 polymer ?
#
loop_
_entity_poly.entity_id
_entity_poly.type
_entity_poly.pdbx_seq_one_letter_code
_entity_poly.pdbx_strand_id
1 'polypeptide(L)'
;MSSTEQPGAPASTARSAAPNPSRSRVGERETLRTLSLPGLTLAVRGRHEDAADAAADTRPTALYVHGLGGSSLNWSALMAELAPDVRGEALDLPGFGDSPPPDSGDYSVSGHARAVIRYLDAGARAPVHLLGNSLGGAVAIRVAAVRPDLVRTLTLVSPALPEIPPQRTAWPTALLAVPGIATLFDRLTRDWSAERRTGGVLGLCYGDPARVSAEEFAAASQEYARRLQLPYFWDAMVRSTRGIVDAYTLGGQHALWRQAERVLAPTLLVYGGRDQLVAFRVARRASAAFRDSRLLALPEAGHVAMMEYPEIVAGAVRDLLQEAGGATQRLNNFSAGALTQAPATPEGD
;
A
#
# COMPACT_ATOMS: atom_id res chain seq x y z
N MET A 1 -54.74 24.21 -35.90
CA MET A 1 -53.84 23.08 -36.18
C MET A 1 -52.41 23.63 -36.11
N SER A 2 -51.77 23.56 -34.97
CA SER A 2 -50.40 24.02 -34.74
C SER A 2 -49.64 22.89 -34.09
N SER A 3 -48.70 22.32 -34.82
CA SER A 3 -47.78 21.28 -34.35
C SER A 3 -46.62 22.00 -33.66
N THR A 4 -46.44 21.71 -32.38
CA THR A 4 -45.27 22.14 -31.58
C THR A 4 -44.22 21.02 -31.64
N GLU A 5 -43.11 21.30 -32.33
CA GLU A 5 -41.89 20.52 -32.27
C GLU A 5 -41.19 20.73 -30.92
N GLN A 6 -40.84 19.63 -30.22
CA GLN A 6 -39.93 19.65 -29.06
C GLN A 6 -38.50 19.57 -29.57
N PRO A 7 -37.57 20.35 -28.96
CA PRO A 7 -36.14 20.27 -29.30
C PRO A 7 -35.52 19.05 -28.60
N GLY A 8 -34.82 18.23 -29.41
CA GLY A 8 -34.09 17.05 -28.98
C GLY A 8 -32.92 17.42 -28.03
N ALA A 9 -32.75 16.60 -26.99
CA ALA A 9 -31.63 16.66 -26.06
C ALA A 9 -30.32 16.27 -26.78
N PRO A 10 -29.18 16.90 -26.47
CA PRO A 10 -27.91 16.53 -27.08
C PRO A 10 -27.42 15.18 -26.54
N ALA A 11 -27.09 14.27 -27.45
CA ALA A 11 -26.45 12.99 -27.17
C ALA A 11 -25.06 13.25 -26.55
N SER A 12 -24.90 12.81 -25.30
CA SER A 12 -23.61 12.75 -24.62
C SER A 12 -22.74 11.68 -25.29
N THR A 13 -21.80 12.10 -26.11
CA THR A 13 -20.73 11.24 -26.62
C THR A 13 -19.76 10.93 -25.48
N ALA A 14 -19.95 9.77 -24.84
CA ALA A 14 -18.94 9.18 -23.95
C ALA A 14 -17.66 8.97 -24.79
N ARG A 15 -16.66 9.81 -24.60
CA ARG A 15 -15.30 9.56 -25.10
C ARG A 15 -14.77 8.33 -24.38
N SER A 16 -14.70 7.21 -25.09
CA SER A 16 -13.88 6.06 -24.72
C SER A 16 -12.46 6.55 -24.55
N ALA A 17 -11.96 6.55 -23.31
CA ALA A 17 -10.56 6.83 -23.05
C ALA A 17 -9.74 5.71 -23.72
N ALA A 18 -8.83 6.08 -24.63
CA ALA A 18 -7.90 5.15 -25.23
C ALA A 18 -7.07 4.44 -24.13
N PRO A 19 -6.76 3.14 -24.28
CA PRO A 19 -5.93 2.44 -23.30
C PRO A 19 -4.58 3.14 -23.18
N ASN A 20 -4.16 3.43 -21.94
CA ASN A 20 -2.90 4.10 -21.64
C ASN A 20 -1.73 3.18 -22.03
N PRO A 21 -0.88 3.54 -23.01
CA PRO A 21 0.22 2.68 -23.48
C PRO A 21 1.31 2.44 -22.41
N SER A 22 1.28 3.15 -21.27
CA SER A 22 2.19 2.90 -20.15
C SER A 22 1.84 1.62 -19.37
N ARG A 23 0.56 1.19 -19.40
CA ARG A 23 0.11 -0.02 -18.67
C ARG A 23 0.60 -1.33 -19.28
N SER A 24 0.76 -1.41 -20.59
CA SER A 24 1.27 -2.61 -21.27
C SER A 24 2.78 -2.86 -21.09
N ARG A 25 3.54 -1.88 -20.54
CA ARG A 25 4.97 -2.01 -20.24
C ARG A 25 5.27 -2.27 -18.76
N VAL A 26 4.22 -2.39 -17.93
CA VAL A 26 4.33 -2.71 -16.51
C VAL A 26 4.72 -4.19 -16.40
N GLY A 27 5.92 -4.48 -15.93
CA GLY A 27 6.41 -5.85 -15.69
C GLY A 27 7.64 -6.26 -16.50
N GLU A 28 7.88 -5.71 -17.70
CA GLU A 28 9.04 -6.11 -18.53
C GLU A 28 10.42 -5.77 -17.92
N ARG A 29 10.45 -4.94 -16.85
CA ARG A 29 11.69 -4.50 -16.18
C ARG A 29 11.69 -4.78 -14.68
N GLU A 30 10.71 -5.50 -14.16
CA GLU A 30 10.65 -5.86 -12.76
C GLU A 30 11.25 -7.25 -12.54
N THR A 31 12.10 -7.38 -11.52
CA THR A 31 12.65 -8.66 -11.07
C THR A 31 12.19 -8.95 -9.66
N LEU A 32 12.01 -10.24 -9.38
CA LEU A 32 11.74 -10.76 -8.06
C LEU A 32 13.04 -11.31 -7.48
N ARG A 33 13.45 -10.80 -6.33
CA ARG A 33 14.59 -11.33 -5.57
C ARG A 33 14.14 -11.83 -4.21
N THR A 34 14.89 -12.74 -3.64
CA THR A 34 14.61 -13.29 -2.31
C THR A 34 15.68 -12.83 -1.32
N LEU A 35 15.25 -12.38 -0.14
CA LEU A 35 16.12 -12.07 1.00
C LEU A 35 15.84 -13.08 2.10
N SER A 36 16.86 -13.84 2.50
CA SER A 36 16.78 -14.79 3.62
C SER A 36 17.41 -14.18 4.87
N LEU A 37 16.62 -14.13 5.94
CA LEU A 37 17.00 -13.70 7.27
C LEU A 37 16.72 -14.85 8.25
N PRO A 38 17.34 -14.91 9.43
CA PRO A 38 17.06 -15.97 10.41
C PRO A 38 15.56 -16.09 10.71
N GLY A 39 14.93 -17.21 10.36
CA GLY A 39 13.51 -17.48 10.57
C GLY A 39 12.53 -16.64 9.72
N LEU A 40 13.01 -16.02 8.65
CA LEU A 40 12.20 -15.16 7.77
C LEU A 40 12.79 -15.10 6.38
N THR A 41 12.02 -15.48 5.38
CA THR A 41 12.38 -15.30 3.96
C THR A 41 11.37 -14.37 3.32
N LEU A 42 11.85 -13.37 2.59
CA LEU A 42 11.02 -12.35 1.96
C LEU A 42 11.32 -12.26 0.48
N ALA A 43 10.27 -12.26 -0.32
CA ALA A 43 10.33 -11.96 -1.74
C ALA A 43 10.11 -10.45 -1.93
N VAL A 44 10.94 -9.85 -2.77
CA VAL A 44 10.95 -8.41 -3.02
C VAL A 44 11.02 -8.19 -4.52
N ARG A 45 10.05 -7.47 -5.03
CA ARG A 45 9.96 -7.02 -6.42
C ARG A 45 10.59 -5.65 -6.54
N GLY A 46 11.46 -5.46 -7.51
CA GLY A 46 12.05 -4.17 -7.83
C GLY A 46 12.42 -4.11 -9.30
N ARG A 47 12.88 -2.96 -9.77
CA ARG A 47 13.39 -2.87 -11.14
C ARG A 47 14.72 -3.62 -11.24
N HIS A 48 14.92 -4.29 -12.38
CA HIS A 48 16.22 -4.85 -12.70
C HIS A 48 17.20 -3.68 -12.94
N GLU A 49 18.21 -3.61 -12.12
CA GLU A 49 19.35 -2.70 -12.29
C GLU A 49 20.60 -3.56 -12.27
N ASP A 50 21.48 -3.35 -13.25
CA ASP A 50 22.82 -3.95 -13.20
C ASP A 50 23.54 -3.44 -11.96
N ALA A 51 24.44 -4.24 -11.39
CA ALA A 51 25.12 -3.91 -10.14
C ALA A 51 25.84 -2.54 -10.18
N ALA A 52 26.32 -2.15 -11.37
CA ALA A 52 26.96 -0.85 -11.60
C ALA A 52 25.94 0.29 -11.56
N ASP A 53 24.76 0.11 -12.17
CA ASP A 53 23.67 1.09 -12.16
C ASP A 53 23.05 1.24 -10.77
N ALA A 54 22.91 0.13 -10.04
CA ALA A 54 22.41 0.14 -8.66
C ALA A 54 23.35 0.90 -7.70
N ALA A 55 24.66 0.83 -7.92
CA ALA A 55 25.65 1.57 -7.12
C ALA A 55 25.68 3.06 -7.45
N ALA A 56 25.32 3.45 -8.67
CA ALA A 56 25.26 4.83 -9.13
C ALA A 56 23.90 5.50 -8.84
N ASP A 57 22.87 4.72 -8.50
CA ASP A 57 21.52 5.24 -8.27
C ASP A 57 21.42 5.97 -6.92
N THR A 58 21.33 7.30 -6.99
CA THR A 58 21.19 8.20 -5.84
C THR A 58 19.73 8.48 -5.46
N ARG A 59 18.74 7.93 -6.19
CA ARG A 59 17.33 8.13 -5.89
C ARG A 59 17.00 7.55 -4.50
N PRO A 60 16.13 8.22 -3.73
CA PRO A 60 15.69 7.67 -2.45
C PRO A 60 14.91 6.37 -2.65
N THR A 61 14.97 5.49 -1.66
CA THR A 61 14.23 4.22 -1.70
C THR A 61 12.79 4.41 -1.27
N ALA A 62 11.85 3.82 -2.02
CA ALA A 62 10.45 3.66 -1.63
C ALA A 62 10.14 2.18 -1.42
N LEU A 63 9.58 1.84 -0.26
CA LEU A 63 9.13 0.49 0.09
C LEU A 63 7.60 0.42 0.08
N TYR A 64 7.08 -0.56 -0.66
CA TYR A 64 5.64 -0.76 -0.85
C TYR A 64 5.18 -2.04 -0.16
N VAL A 65 4.09 -1.93 0.63
CA VAL A 65 3.53 -3.03 1.45
C VAL A 65 2.07 -3.26 1.08
N HIS A 66 1.77 -4.44 0.54
CA HIS A 66 0.45 -4.81 0.03
C HIS A 66 -0.57 -5.11 1.14
N GLY A 67 -1.85 -5.20 0.75
CA GLY A 67 -2.98 -5.56 1.61
C GLY A 67 -3.17 -7.07 1.80
N LEU A 68 -4.19 -7.44 2.58
CA LEU A 68 -4.58 -8.82 2.83
C LEU A 68 -4.86 -9.57 1.51
N GLY A 69 -4.26 -10.73 1.32
CA GLY A 69 -4.41 -11.54 0.12
C GLY A 69 -3.77 -10.94 -1.15
N GLY A 70 -3.07 -9.80 -1.03
CA GLY A 70 -2.32 -9.19 -2.11
C GLY A 70 -0.91 -9.77 -2.29
N SER A 71 -0.12 -9.07 -3.10
CA SER A 71 1.33 -9.27 -3.24
C SER A 71 1.99 -7.99 -3.76
N SER A 72 3.29 -8.02 -3.93
CA SER A 72 4.10 -6.96 -4.54
C SER A 72 3.55 -6.49 -5.90
N LEU A 73 2.90 -7.38 -6.66
CA LEU A 73 2.26 -7.06 -7.94
C LEU A 73 1.19 -5.95 -7.85
N ASN A 74 0.58 -5.76 -6.69
CA ASN A 74 -0.41 -4.70 -6.50
C ASN A 74 0.18 -3.28 -6.66
N TRP A 75 1.49 -3.16 -6.64
CA TRP A 75 2.20 -1.89 -6.69
C TRP A 75 2.84 -1.58 -8.04
N SER A 76 2.89 -2.54 -8.99
CA SER A 76 3.62 -2.41 -10.25
C SER A 76 3.24 -1.16 -11.04
N ALA A 77 1.94 -0.83 -11.14
CA ALA A 77 1.49 0.37 -11.85
C ALA A 77 2.00 1.67 -11.18
N LEU A 78 1.86 1.79 -9.86
CA LEU A 78 2.34 2.96 -9.12
C LEU A 78 3.87 3.03 -9.10
N MET A 79 4.56 1.88 -8.99
CA MET A 79 6.02 1.82 -9.07
C MET A 79 6.54 2.30 -10.43
N ALA A 80 5.85 1.96 -11.53
CA ALA A 80 6.19 2.42 -12.86
C ALA A 80 6.06 3.94 -12.98
N GLU A 81 4.99 4.52 -12.43
CA GLU A 81 4.78 5.97 -12.41
C GLU A 81 5.85 6.71 -11.58
N LEU A 82 6.23 6.16 -10.43
CA LEU A 82 7.20 6.77 -9.51
C LEU A 82 8.66 6.41 -9.83
N ALA A 83 8.91 5.58 -10.85
CA ALA A 83 10.26 5.14 -11.20
C ALA A 83 11.28 6.27 -11.51
N PRO A 84 10.88 7.44 -12.05
CA PRO A 84 11.82 8.54 -12.21
C PRO A 84 12.27 9.18 -10.89
N ASP A 85 11.44 9.10 -9.85
CA ASP A 85 11.59 9.86 -8.61
C ASP A 85 12.23 9.04 -7.49
N VAL A 86 11.95 7.73 -7.45
CA VAL A 86 12.39 6.83 -6.38
C VAL A 86 12.83 5.47 -6.92
N ARG A 87 13.70 4.81 -6.18
CA ARG A 87 13.97 3.38 -6.36
C ARG A 87 12.93 2.58 -5.61
N GLY A 88 11.97 1.99 -6.34
CA GLY A 88 10.84 1.25 -5.79
C GLY A 88 11.20 -0.21 -5.45
N GLU A 89 10.81 -0.66 -4.26
CA GLU A 89 10.88 -2.05 -3.82
C GLU A 89 9.53 -2.45 -3.20
N ALA A 90 8.85 -3.43 -3.79
CA ALA A 90 7.58 -3.95 -3.27
C ALA A 90 7.82 -5.29 -2.59
N LEU A 91 7.41 -5.39 -1.32
CA LEU A 91 7.63 -6.54 -0.48
C LEU A 91 6.40 -7.45 -0.47
N ASP A 92 6.58 -8.75 -0.67
CA ASP A 92 5.57 -9.74 -0.31
C ASP A 92 5.63 -9.99 1.20
N LEU A 93 4.52 -9.71 1.91
CA LEU A 93 4.42 -9.99 3.33
C LEU A 93 4.54 -11.51 3.61
N PRO A 94 5.06 -11.94 4.77
CA PRO A 94 5.18 -13.35 5.11
C PRO A 94 3.88 -14.13 4.93
N GLY A 95 3.93 -15.23 4.18
CA GLY A 95 2.78 -16.06 3.83
C GLY A 95 1.94 -15.57 2.65
N PHE A 96 2.39 -14.51 1.95
CA PHE A 96 1.74 -13.98 0.76
C PHE A 96 2.71 -13.88 -0.41
N GLY A 97 2.15 -13.83 -1.63
CA GLY A 97 2.93 -13.76 -2.86
C GLY A 97 3.92 -14.91 -2.98
N ASP A 98 5.19 -14.57 -3.06
CA ASP A 98 6.32 -15.51 -3.11
C ASP A 98 7.11 -15.58 -1.78
N SER A 99 6.64 -14.91 -0.73
CA SER A 99 7.19 -15.00 0.62
C SER A 99 6.60 -16.19 1.37
N PRO A 100 7.40 -17.17 1.82
CA PRO A 100 6.90 -18.29 2.63
C PRO A 100 6.44 -17.83 4.02
N PRO A 101 5.75 -18.71 4.77
CA PRO A 101 5.42 -18.49 6.17
C PRO A 101 6.65 -18.12 7.01
N PRO A 102 6.51 -17.23 8.00
CA PRO A 102 7.60 -16.96 8.96
C PRO A 102 7.69 -18.10 9.96
N ASP A 103 8.89 -18.47 10.40
CA ASP A 103 9.10 -19.54 11.41
C ASP A 103 8.37 -19.26 12.72
N SER A 104 8.22 -17.97 13.07
CA SER A 104 7.46 -17.55 14.25
C SER A 104 5.97 -17.86 14.16
N GLY A 105 5.45 -18.06 12.96
CA GLY A 105 4.04 -18.18 12.69
C GLY A 105 3.22 -16.95 13.09
N ASP A 106 3.82 -15.77 13.28
CA ASP A 106 3.13 -14.55 13.70
C ASP A 106 2.66 -13.74 12.51
N TYR A 107 1.37 -13.81 12.22
CA TYR A 107 0.67 -13.08 11.18
C TYR A 107 -0.11 -11.84 11.69
N SER A 108 0.13 -11.44 12.94
CA SER A 108 -0.44 -10.18 13.45
C SER A 108 0.11 -8.97 12.70
N VAL A 109 -0.57 -7.83 12.79
CA VAL A 109 -0.03 -6.55 12.29
C VAL A 109 1.36 -6.28 12.84
N SER A 110 1.62 -6.67 14.10
CA SER A 110 2.94 -6.55 14.75
C SER A 110 3.97 -7.52 14.16
N GLY A 111 3.56 -8.75 13.82
CA GLY A 111 4.40 -9.75 13.18
C GLY A 111 4.86 -9.28 11.80
N HIS A 112 3.92 -8.85 10.98
CA HIS A 112 4.22 -8.28 9.68
C HIS A 112 5.10 -7.01 9.77
N ALA A 113 4.83 -6.12 10.74
CA ALA A 113 5.65 -4.93 10.95
C ALA A 113 7.09 -5.29 11.34
N ARG A 114 7.28 -6.31 12.18
CA ARG A 114 8.64 -6.82 12.48
C ARG A 114 9.36 -7.35 11.25
N ALA A 115 8.65 -8.02 10.35
CA ALA A 115 9.24 -8.50 9.09
C ALA A 115 9.72 -7.32 8.22
N VAL A 116 8.90 -6.27 8.09
CA VAL A 116 9.27 -5.04 7.37
C VAL A 116 10.47 -4.34 8.03
N ILE A 117 10.48 -4.20 9.36
CA ILE A 117 11.60 -3.60 10.09
C ILE A 117 12.89 -4.39 9.85
N ARG A 118 12.84 -5.72 9.97
CA ARG A 118 14.00 -6.58 9.72
C ARG A 118 14.51 -6.48 8.29
N TYR A 119 13.61 -6.31 7.32
CA TYR A 119 13.97 -6.05 5.93
C TYR A 119 14.75 -4.74 5.80
N LEU A 120 14.26 -3.66 6.40
CA LEU A 120 14.87 -2.33 6.34
C LEU A 120 16.22 -2.32 7.06
N ASP A 121 16.33 -2.92 8.24
CA ASP A 121 17.56 -3.01 9.01
C ASP A 121 18.65 -3.80 8.25
N ALA A 122 18.28 -4.91 7.59
CA ALA A 122 19.21 -5.72 6.81
C ALA A 122 19.73 -5.02 5.55
N GLY A 123 18.92 -4.13 4.96
CA GLY A 123 19.26 -3.45 3.71
C GLY A 123 20.09 -2.18 3.89
N ALA A 124 20.27 -1.67 5.12
CA ALA A 124 20.92 -0.38 5.44
C ALA A 124 20.40 0.81 4.57
N ARG A 125 19.11 0.77 4.18
CA ARG A 125 18.49 1.69 3.21
C ARG A 125 17.59 2.74 3.83
N ALA A 126 17.53 2.80 5.14
CA ALA A 126 16.71 3.76 5.87
C ALA A 126 17.37 5.16 5.92
N PRO A 127 16.56 6.22 6.03
CA PRO A 127 15.10 6.22 6.03
C PRO A 127 14.49 6.11 4.61
N VAL A 128 13.38 5.37 4.50
CA VAL A 128 12.67 5.14 3.22
C VAL A 128 11.36 5.92 3.13
N HIS A 129 10.85 6.09 1.91
CA HIS A 129 9.45 6.44 1.69
C HIS A 129 8.63 5.16 1.80
N LEU A 130 7.77 5.05 2.82
CA LEU A 130 7.00 3.84 3.10
C LEU A 130 5.56 4.00 2.61
N LEU A 131 5.12 3.06 1.75
CA LEU A 131 3.76 3.05 1.22
C LEU A 131 3.05 1.76 1.65
N GLY A 132 1.79 1.86 2.08
CA GLY A 132 1.01 0.70 2.52
C GLY A 132 -0.45 0.79 2.15
N ASN A 133 -1.01 -0.35 1.69
CA ASN A 133 -2.43 -0.48 1.39
C ASN A 133 -3.12 -1.40 2.41
N SER A 134 -4.29 -1.02 2.91
CA SER A 134 -5.14 -1.86 3.75
C SER A 134 -4.39 -2.45 4.97
N LEU A 135 -4.22 -3.78 5.08
CA LEU A 135 -3.35 -4.44 6.06
C LEU A 135 -1.93 -3.86 6.01
N GLY A 136 -1.35 -3.70 4.81
CA GLY A 136 -0.04 -3.07 4.64
C GLY A 136 0.01 -1.64 5.15
N GLY A 137 -1.11 -0.91 5.09
CA GLY A 137 -1.26 0.40 5.71
C GLY A 137 -1.19 0.35 7.24
N ALA A 138 -1.87 -0.61 7.87
CA ALA A 138 -1.79 -0.84 9.33
C ALA A 138 -0.36 -1.25 9.74
N VAL A 139 0.29 -2.08 8.95
CA VAL A 139 1.70 -2.48 9.13
C VAL A 139 2.62 -1.26 9.03
N ALA A 140 2.46 -0.43 8.00
CA ALA A 140 3.26 0.77 7.78
C ALA A 140 3.10 1.80 8.89
N ILE A 141 1.88 2.01 9.40
CA ILE A 141 1.61 2.84 10.60
C ILE A 141 2.42 2.33 11.79
N ARG A 142 2.39 1.02 12.03
CA ARG A 142 3.13 0.42 13.15
C ARG A 142 4.64 0.58 12.99
N VAL A 143 5.19 0.36 11.79
CA VAL A 143 6.62 0.59 11.50
C VAL A 143 6.98 2.04 11.80
N ALA A 144 6.26 3.01 11.23
CA ALA A 144 6.52 4.43 11.41
C ALA A 144 6.39 4.91 12.87
N ALA A 145 5.48 4.30 13.65
CA ALA A 145 5.27 4.64 15.05
C ALA A 145 6.35 4.09 15.99
N VAL A 146 6.93 2.92 15.69
CA VAL A 146 7.92 2.25 16.57
C VAL A 146 9.36 2.44 16.12
N ARG A 147 9.58 2.74 14.82
CA ARG A 147 10.89 2.99 14.20
C ARG A 147 10.81 4.22 13.30
N PRO A 148 10.58 5.41 13.87
CA PRO A 148 10.51 6.66 13.10
C PRO A 148 11.80 6.97 12.33
N ASP A 149 12.93 6.44 12.77
CA ASP A 149 14.24 6.52 12.11
C ASP A 149 14.27 5.83 10.74
N LEU A 150 13.38 4.86 10.50
CA LEU A 150 13.32 4.11 9.23
C LEU A 150 12.41 4.76 8.18
N VAL A 151 11.58 5.74 8.55
CA VAL A 151 10.52 6.26 7.68
C VAL A 151 10.66 7.75 7.43
N ARG A 152 10.95 8.13 6.19
CA ARG A 152 11.05 9.53 5.74
C ARG A 152 9.68 10.15 5.48
N THR A 153 8.83 9.46 4.73
CA THR A 153 7.42 9.82 4.51
C THR A 153 6.56 8.57 4.54
N LEU A 154 5.26 8.74 4.81
CA LEU A 154 4.31 7.65 4.89
C LEU A 154 3.16 7.90 3.91
N THR A 155 2.86 6.95 3.01
CA THR A 155 1.69 7.00 2.14
C THR A 155 0.77 5.82 2.45
N LEU A 156 -0.48 6.09 2.76
CA LEU A 156 -1.46 5.11 3.20
C LEU A 156 -2.66 5.11 2.26
N VAL A 157 -2.84 4.00 1.53
CA VAL A 157 -3.99 3.80 0.66
C VAL A 157 -5.02 2.94 1.38
N SER A 158 -6.17 3.52 1.71
CA SER A 158 -7.26 2.83 2.42
C SER A 158 -6.76 1.98 3.60
N PRO A 159 -5.97 2.54 4.55
CA PRO A 159 -5.35 1.74 5.61
C PRO A 159 -6.39 1.08 6.50
N ALA A 160 -6.12 -0.17 6.93
CA ALA A 160 -6.99 -0.92 7.84
C ALA A 160 -6.93 -0.35 9.26
N LEU A 161 -7.50 0.85 9.42
CA LEU A 161 -7.68 1.50 10.73
C LEU A 161 -9.00 1.04 11.37
N PRO A 162 -9.05 0.91 12.71
CA PRO A 162 -10.25 0.45 13.40
C PRO A 162 -11.48 1.33 13.11
N GLU A 163 -12.52 0.70 12.61
CA GLU A 163 -13.81 1.32 12.34
C GLU A 163 -14.91 0.53 13.09
N ILE A 164 -15.71 1.21 13.91
CA ILE A 164 -16.79 0.61 14.69
C ILE A 164 -18.07 1.43 14.46
N PRO A 165 -19.13 0.82 13.91
CA PRO A 165 -19.19 -0.52 13.30
C PRO A 165 -18.44 -0.56 11.95
N PRO A 166 -17.87 -1.72 11.56
CA PRO A 166 -17.25 -1.86 10.26
C PRO A 166 -18.29 -1.78 9.13
N GLN A 167 -17.83 -1.51 7.91
CA GLN A 167 -18.71 -1.53 6.74
C GLN A 167 -19.38 -2.89 6.59
N ARG A 168 -20.67 -2.90 6.18
CA ARG A 168 -21.41 -4.14 5.98
C ARG A 168 -20.76 -5.05 4.93
N THR A 169 -20.19 -4.47 3.89
CA THR A 169 -19.49 -5.17 2.81
C THR A 169 -18.15 -5.78 3.25
N ALA A 170 -17.55 -5.31 4.36
CA ALA A 170 -16.34 -5.89 4.94
C ALA A 170 -16.59 -7.14 5.80
N TRP A 171 -17.84 -7.41 6.22
CA TRP A 171 -18.17 -8.56 7.06
C TRP A 171 -17.75 -9.92 6.49
N PRO A 172 -17.96 -10.22 5.18
CA PRO A 172 -17.50 -11.49 4.63
C PRO A 172 -15.99 -11.73 4.83
N THR A 173 -15.19 -10.66 4.65
CA THR A 173 -13.74 -10.72 4.90
C THR A 173 -13.44 -10.94 6.39
N ALA A 174 -14.11 -10.20 7.27
CA ALA A 174 -13.93 -10.35 8.72
C ALA A 174 -14.33 -11.74 9.23
N LEU A 175 -15.35 -12.38 8.63
CA LEU A 175 -15.78 -13.73 8.97
C LEU A 175 -14.68 -14.80 8.72
N LEU A 176 -13.71 -14.54 7.85
CA LEU A 176 -12.55 -15.43 7.67
C LEU A 176 -11.74 -15.60 8.97
N ALA A 177 -11.81 -14.64 9.90
CA ALA A 177 -11.19 -14.77 11.22
C ALA A 177 -11.81 -15.89 12.07
N VAL A 178 -13.06 -16.29 11.81
CA VAL A 178 -13.76 -17.32 12.57
C VAL A 178 -13.24 -18.71 12.18
N PRO A 179 -12.90 -19.58 13.17
CA PRO A 179 -12.43 -20.93 12.89
C PRO A 179 -13.41 -21.70 11.99
N GLY A 180 -12.89 -22.37 10.96
CA GLY A 180 -13.65 -23.20 10.04
C GLY A 180 -14.37 -22.46 8.90
N ILE A 181 -14.60 -21.16 8.98
CA ILE A 181 -15.28 -20.40 7.92
C ILE A 181 -14.46 -20.41 6.62
N ALA A 182 -13.14 -20.21 6.68
CA ALA A 182 -12.29 -20.27 5.50
C ALA A 182 -12.32 -21.66 4.84
N THR A 183 -12.30 -22.74 5.63
CA THR A 183 -12.43 -24.11 5.13
C THR A 183 -13.78 -24.36 4.50
N LEU A 184 -14.85 -23.86 5.11
CA LEU A 184 -16.20 -23.94 4.55
C LEU A 184 -16.29 -23.17 3.24
N PHE A 185 -15.77 -21.94 3.21
CA PHE A 185 -15.73 -21.11 2.01
C PHE A 185 -14.96 -21.78 0.88
N ASP A 186 -13.77 -22.34 1.17
CA ASP A 186 -12.97 -23.06 0.18
C ASP A 186 -13.71 -24.28 -0.37
N ARG A 187 -14.40 -25.03 0.48
CA ARG A 187 -15.24 -26.17 0.05
C ARG A 187 -16.40 -25.72 -0.86
N LEU A 188 -17.12 -24.67 -0.47
CA LEU A 188 -18.27 -24.15 -1.22
C LEU A 188 -17.87 -23.53 -2.56
N THR A 189 -16.66 -23.02 -2.66
CA THR A 189 -16.17 -22.37 -3.89
C THR A 189 -15.21 -23.23 -4.68
N ARG A 190 -15.01 -24.51 -4.31
CA ARG A 190 -14.03 -25.40 -4.93
C ARG A 190 -14.17 -25.47 -6.45
N ASP A 191 -15.40 -25.54 -6.93
CA ASP A 191 -15.72 -25.67 -8.34
C ASP A 191 -15.80 -24.29 -9.08
N TRP A 192 -15.49 -23.20 -8.39
CA TRP A 192 -15.43 -21.90 -9.04
C TRP A 192 -14.13 -21.77 -9.83
N SER A 193 -14.24 -21.28 -11.06
CA SER A 193 -13.07 -20.97 -11.86
C SER A 193 -12.24 -19.82 -11.22
N ALA A 194 -10.97 -19.72 -11.60
CA ALA A 194 -10.11 -18.64 -11.17
C ALA A 194 -10.67 -17.26 -11.55
N GLU A 195 -11.22 -17.16 -12.75
CA GLU A 195 -11.86 -15.93 -13.28
C GLU A 195 -13.06 -15.52 -12.43
N ARG A 196 -13.91 -16.47 -12.01
CA ARG A 196 -15.05 -16.17 -11.13
C ARG A 196 -14.60 -15.66 -9.78
N ARG A 197 -13.57 -16.27 -9.20
CA ARG A 197 -12.99 -15.84 -7.91
C ARG A 197 -12.34 -14.47 -8.05
N THR A 198 -11.57 -14.25 -9.10
CA THR A 198 -10.93 -12.95 -9.40
C THR A 198 -11.97 -11.86 -9.62
N GLY A 199 -13.03 -12.13 -10.38
CA GLY A 199 -14.14 -11.20 -10.57
C GLY A 199 -14.79 -10.78 -9.26
N GLY A 200 -14.95 -11.71 -8.32
CA GLY A 200 -15.43 -11.41 -6.96
C GLY A 200 -14.48 -10.49 -6.18
N VAL A 201 -13.17 -10.73 -6.24
CA VAL A 201 -12.16 -9.87 -5.59
C VAL A 201 -12.12 -8.48 -6.24
N LEU A 202 -12.15 -8.40 -7.57
CA LEU A 202 -12.19 -7.11 -8.28
C LEU A 202 -13.47 -6.33 -7.93
N GLY A 203 -14.63 -7.00 -7.90
CA GLY A 203 -15.89 -6.36 -7.51
C GLY A 203 -15.90 -5.81 -6.09
N LEU A 204 -15.09 -6.39 -5.18
CA LEU A 204 -14.94 -5.93 -3.80
C LEU A 204 -13.90 -4.80 -3.67
N CYS A 205 -12.84 -4.84 -4.47
CA CYS A 205 -11.68 -3.96 -4.31
C CYS A 205 -11.71 -2.73 -5.22
N TYR A 206 -12.28 -2.84 -6.43
CA TYR A 206 -12.30 -1.74 -7.39
C TYR A 206 -13.58 -0.92 -7.27
N GLY A 207 -13.47 0.38 -7.44
CA GLY A 207 -14.61 1.28 -7.54
C GLY A 207 -15.33 1.13 -8.89
N ASP A 208 -14.57 0.77 -9.93
CA ASP A 208 -15.07 0.42 -11.26
C ASP A 208 -14.26 -0.75 -11.86
N PRO A 209 -14.69 -2.00 -11.64
CA PRO A 209 -14.03 -3.18 -12.22
C PRO A 209 -13.92 -3.20 -13.75
N ALA A 210 -14.77 -2.43 -14.46
CA ALA A 210 -14.71 -2.35 -15.92
C ALA A 210 -13.45 -1.62 -16.45
N ARG A 211 -12.71 -0.96 -15.57
CA ARG A 211 -11.42 -0.33 -15.90
C ARG A 211 -10.28 -1.35 -16.08
N VAL A 212 -10.46 -2.58 -15.58
CA VAL A 212 -9.47 -3.64 -15.72
C VAL A 212 -9.58 -4.21 -17.14
N SER A 213 -8.49 -4.16 -17.89
CA SER A 213 -8.46 -4.74 -19.25
C SER A 213 -8.60 -6.26 -19.20
N ALA A 214 -8.98 -6.87 -20.33
CA ALA A 214 -9.09 -8.33 -20.43
C ALA A 214 -7.72 -9.01 -20.17
N GLU A 215 -6.63 -8.40 -20.56
CA GLU A 215 -5.27 -8.89 -20.34
C GLU A 215 -4.90 -8.85 -18.85
N GLU A 216 -5.13 -7.71 -18.18
CA GLU A 216 -4.91 -7.57 -16.74
C GLU A 216 -5.79 -8.55 -15.95
N PHE A 217 -7.04 -8.72 -16.35
CA PHE A 217 -7.95 -9.69 -15.73
C PHE A 217 -7.45 -11.13 -15.86
N ALA A 218 -6.99 -11.51 -17.06
CA ALA A 218 -6.42 -12.84 -17.32
C ALA A 218 -5.15 -13.07 -16.46
N ALA A 219 -4.24 -12.11 -16.42
CA ALA A 219 -3.03 -12.16 -15.60
C ALA A 219 -3.37 -12.27 -14.09
N ALA A 220 -4.32 -11.48 -13.60
CA ALA A 220 -4.79 -11.54 -12.22
C ALA A 220 -5.43 -12.90 -11.89
N SER A 221 -6.17 -13.49 -12.84
CA SER A 221 -6.81 -14.81 -12.68
C SER A 221 -5.78 -15.93 -12.61
N GLN A 222 -4.77 -15.90 -13.46
CA GLN A 222 -3.64 -16.84 -13.41
C GLN A 222 -2.87 -16.76 -12.08
N GLU A 223 -2.57 -15.55 -11.65
CA GLU A 223 -1.86 -15.34 -10.37
C GLU A 223 -2.72 -15.78 -9.19
N TYR A 224 -4.03 -15.51 -9.19
CA TYR A 224 -4.93 -15.99 -8.16
C TYR A 224 -4.97 -17.52 -8.12
N ALA A 225 -5.07 -18.19 -9.28
CA ALA A 225 -5.01 -19.65 -9.37
C ALA A 225 -3.70 -20.20 -8.81
N ARG A 226 -2.55 -19.59 -9.13
CA ARG A 226 -1.25 -19.96 -8.59
C ARG A 226 -1.23 -19.89 -7.06
N ARG A 227 -1.72 -18.78 -6.48
CA ARG A 227 -1.75 -18.58 -5.02
C ARG A 227 -2.62 -19.59 -4.31
N LEU A 228 -3.75 -19.99 -4.88
CA LEU A 228 -4.62 -21.03 -4.31
C LEU A 228 -3.93 -22.39 -4.18
N GLN A 229 -2.88 -22.66 -4.96
CA GLN A 229 -2.08 -23.89 -4.88
C GLN A 229 -1.03 -23.84 -3.77
N LEU A 230 -0.77 -22.68 -3.16
CA LEU A 230 0.17 -22.56 -2.06
C LEU A 230 -0.40 -23.21 -0.80
N PRO A 231 0.31 -24.15 -0.17
CA PRO A 231 -0.22 -24.90 0.97
C PRO A 231 -0.55 -24.05 2.20
N TYR A 232 -0.01 -22.85 2.26
CA TYR A 232 -0.17 -21.90 3.36
C TYR A 232 -1.14 -20.74 3.06
N PHE A 233 -1.70 -20.67 1.85
CA PHE A 233 -2.52 -19.52 1.43
C PHE A 233 -3.68 -19.23 2.40
N TRP A 234 -4.50 -20.24 2.69
CA TRP A 234 -5.63 -20.08 3.59
C TRP A 234 -5.23 -19.85 5.04
N ASP A 235 -4.15 -20.48 5.50
CA ASP A 235 -3.63 -20.25 6.87
C ASP A 235 -3.16 -18.80 7.03
N ALA A 236 -2.38 -18.29 6.09
CA ALA A 236 -1.94 -16.88 6.07
C ALA A 236 -3.11 -15.92 6.02
N MET A 237 -4.12 -16.16 5.16
CA MET A 237 -5.34 -15.37 5.08
C MET A 237 -6.09 -15.29 6.40
N VAL A 238 -6.39 -16.45 7.00
CA VAL A 238 -7.14 -16.55 8.26
C VAL A 238 -6.40 -15.87 9.39
N ARG A 239 -5.11 -16.17 9.57
CA ARG A 239 -4.31 -15.65 10.68
C ARG A 239 -4.04 -14.16 10.55
N SER A 240 -3.81 -13.65 9.33
CA SER A 240 -3.67 -12.21 9.11
C SER A 240 -5.00 -11.48 9.30
N THR A 241 -6.14 -12.08 8.90
CA THR A 241 -7.46 -11.50 9.18
C THR A 241 -7.71 -11.41 10.68
N ARG A 242 -7.39 -12.46 11.45
CA ARG A 242 -7.43 -12.41 12.93
C ARG A 242 -6.52 -11.32 13.47
N GLY A 243 -5.31 -11.18 12.92
CA GLY A 243 -4.38 -10.12 13.30
C GLY A 243 -4.94 -8.71 13.08
N ILE A 244 -5.74 -8.50 12.02
CA ILE A 244 -6.47 -7.23 11.81
C ILE A 244 -7.54 -7.04 12.88
N VAL A 245 -8.38 -8.06 13.13
CA VAL A 245 -9.44 -8.00 14.14
C VAL A 245 -8.85 -7.75 15.53
N ASP A 246 -7.78 -8.45 15.88
CA ASP A 246 -7.06 -8.24 17.15
C ASP A 246 -6.51 -6.81 17.26
N ALA A 247 -5.94 -6.28 16.18
CA ALA A 247 -5.44 -4.89 16.14
C ALA A 247 -6.55 -3.85 16.30
N TYR A 248 -7.80 -4.19 15.95
CA TYR A 248 -8.96 -3.32 16.17
C TYR A 248 -9.41 -3.32 17.63
N THR A 249 -9.18 -4.39 18.35
CA THR A 249 -9.60 -4.57 19.76
C THR A 249 -8.49 -4.26 20.74
N LEU A 250 -7.21 -4.24 20.31
CA LEU A 250 -6.06 -3.91 21.15
C LEU A 250 -6.17 -2.50 21.75
N GLY A 251 -6.08 -2.44 23.07
CA GLY A 251 -6.07 -1.19 23.82
C GLY A 251 -4.68 -0.62 24.05
N GLY A 252 -4.63 0.52 24.75
CA GLY A 252 -3.38 1.15 25.19
C GLY A 252 -2.48 1.62 24.04
N GLN A 253 -1.18 1.48 24.23
CA GLN A 253 -0.17 1.93 23.26
C GLN A 253 -0.17 1.11 21.95
N HIS A 254 -0.78 -0.06 21.93
CA HIS A 254 -0.87 -0.95 20.77
C HIS A 254 -2.07 -0.64 19.88
N ALA A 255 -3.01 0.19 20.32
CA ALA A 255 -4.14 0.64 19.50
C ALA A 255 -3.62 1.38 18.25
N LEU A 256 -4.10 0.99 17.07
CA LEU A 256 -3.65 1.58 15.80
C LEU A 256 -3.87 3.10 15.73
N TRP A 257 -4.98 3.61 16.29
CA TRP A 257 -5.21 5.05 16.38
C TRP A 257 -4.16 5.78 17.20
N ARG A 258 -3.75 5.23 18.36
CA ARG A 258 -2.67 5.81 19.16
C ARG A 258 -1.30 5.72 18.48
N GLN A 259 -1.12 4.72 17.63
CA GLN A 259 0.10 4.64 16.82
C GLN A 259 0.10 5.69 15.70
N ALA A 260 -1.04 5.92 15.03
CA ALA A 260 -1.17 7.00 14.06
C ALA A 260 -0.80 8.38 14.68
N GLU A 261 -1.24 8.65 15.91
CA GLU A 261 -0.88 9.86 16.66
C GLU A 261 0.64 10.00 16.95
N ARG A 262 1.38 8.89 16.94
CA ARG A 262 2.83 8.85 17.18
C ARG A 262 3.67 8.93 15.91
N VAL A 263 3.08 8.81 14.76
CA VAL A 263 3.79 8.94 13.48
C VAL A 263 4.34 10.34 13.36
N LEU A 264 5.65 10.45 13.13
CA LEU A 264 6.35 11.71 12.94
C LEU A 264 6.54 12.06 11.47
N ALA A 265 6.56 11.06 10.60
CA ALA A 265 6.75 11.23 9.17
C ALA A 265 5.57 11.99 8.53
N PRO A 266 5.83 12.95 7.62
CA PRO A 266 4.80 13.54 6.78
C PRO A 266 4.00 12.43 6.09
N THR A 267 2.65 12.50 6.18
CA THR A 267 1.78 11.40 5.79
C THR A 267 0.80 11.83 4.71
N LEU A 268 0.71 11.04 3.62
CA LEU A 268 -0.34 11.12 2.62
C LEU A 268 -1.37 10.03 2.88
N LEU A 269 -2.62 10.42 3.04
CA LEU A 269 -3.78 9.55 3.17
C LEU A 269 -4.54 9.52 1.84
N VAL A 270 -4.75 8.35 1.26
CA VAL A 270 -5.50 8.16 0.01
C VAL A 270 -6.73 7.31 0.31
N TYR A 271 -7.92 7.84 0.01
CA TYR A 271 -9.18 7.14 0.25
C TYR A 271 -10.08 7.15 -0.98
N GLY A 272 -10.65 6.00 -1.30
CA GLY A 272 -11.63 5.83 -2.36
C GLY A 272 -13.07 6.06 -1.87
N GLY A 273 -13.87 6.80 -2.67
CA GLY A 273 -15.28 7.03 -2.34
C GLY A 273 -16.16 5.81 -2.52
N ARG A 274 -15.75 4.86 -3.39
CA ARG A 274 -16.43 3.58 -3.65
C ARG A 274 -15.79 2.38 -2.93
N ASP A 275 -14.90 2.63 -1.98
CA ASP A 275 -14.27 1.57 -1.19
C ASP A 275 -15.31 0.79 -0.39
N GLN A 276 -15.38 -0.53 -0.61
CA GLN A 276 -16.32 -1.43 0.04
C GLN A 276 -15.74 -2.10 1.30
N LEU A 277 -14.44 -1.94 1.57
CA LEU A 277 -13.74 -2.57 2.71
C LEU A 277 -13.45 -1.56 3.82
N VAL A 278 -13.01 -0.35 3.48
CA VAL A 278 -12.73 0.74 4.42
C VAL A 278 -13.62 1.93 4.10
N ALA A 279 -14.49 2.32 5.02
CA ALA A 279 -15.42 3.41 4.75
C ALA A 279 -14.72 4.76 4.61
N PHE A 280 -15.12 5.52 3.60
CA PHE A 280 -14.61 6.88 3.37
C PHE A 280 -14.73 7.80 4.60
N ARG A 281 -15.74 7.59 5.46
CA ARG A 281 -15.90 8.36 6.72
C ARG A 281 -14.70 8.25 7.68
N VAL A 282 -13.89 7.19 7.55
CA VAL A 282 -12.64 7.01 8.34
C VAL A 282 -11.60 8.06 7.97
N ALA A 283 -11.60 8.56 6.74
CA ALA A 283 -10.62 9.52 6.23
C ALA A 283 -10.52 10.78 7.10
N ARG A 284 -11.66 11.33 7.55
CA ARG A 284 -11.67 12.51 8.42
C ARG A 284 -10.99 12.27 9.77
N ARG A 285 -11.27 11.12 10.39
CA ARG A 285 -10.64 10.75 11.66
C ARG A 285 -9.15 10.47 11.45
N ALA A 286 -8.78 9.81 10.37
CA ALA A 286 -7.39 9.54 10.03
C ALA A 286 -6.62 10.85 9.84
N SER A 287 -7.15 11.79 9.06
CA SER A 287 -6.53 13.09 8.86
C SER A 287 -6.31 13.86 10.17
N ALA A 288 -7.21 13.72 11.14
CA ALA A 288 -7.05 14.35 12.46
C ALA A 288 -6.08 13.61 13.40
N ALA A 289 -5.84 12.31 13.18
CA ALA A 289 -4.99 11.49 14.05
C ALA A 289 -3.49 11.66 13.73
N PHE A 290 -3.13 11.82 12.45
CA PHE A 290 -1.74 12.04 12.05
C PHE A 290 -1.35 13.51 12.26
N ARG A 291 -0.14 13.73 12.80
CA ARG A 291 0.34 15.09 13.14
C ARG A 291 0.55 15.99 11.92
N ASP A 292 1.03 15.41 10.84
CA ASP A 292 1.31 16.08 9.56
C ASP A 292 0.72 15.23 8.44
N SER A 293 -0.51 15.54 8.02
CA SER A 293 -1.25 14.74 7.04
C SER A 293 -1.80 15.56 5.88
N ARG A 294 -1.83 14.93 4.71
CA ARG A 294 -2.52 15.38 3.50
C ARG A 294 -3.53 14.31 3.14
N LEU A 295 -4.69 14.71 2.64
CA LEU A 295 -5.76 13.80 2.23
C LEU A 295 -6.03 13.93 0.73
N LEU A 296 -5.80 12.83 0.01
CA LEU A 296 -6.27 12.64 -1.36
C LEU A 296 -7.56 11.82 -1.33
N ALA A 297 -8.66 12.45 -1.66
CA ALA A 297 -9.97 11.80 -1.80
C ALA A 297 -10.24 11.54 -3.29
N LEU A 298 -10.49 10.28 -3.65
CA LEU A 298 -10.82 9.86 -5.01
C LEU A 298 -12.25 9.30 -5.05
N PRO A 299 -13.26 10.10 -5.42
CA PRO A 299 -14.67 9.73 -5.30
C PRO A 299 -15.04 8.44 -6.05
N GLU A 300 -14.40 8.17 -7.18
CA GLU A 300 -14.68 7.04 -8.04
C GLU A 300 -13.80 5.81 -7.75
N ALA A 301 -12.72 5.95 -6.97
CA ALA A 301 -11.83 4.85 -6.64
C ALA A 301 -12.43 3.93 -5.57
N GLY A 302 -12.06 2.66 -5.63
CA GLY A 302 -12.30 1.66 -4.59
C GLY A 302 -11.16 1.57 -3.59
N HIS A 303 -10.95 0.36 -3.09
CA HIS A 303 -9.97 0.02 -2.06
C HIS A 303 -8.50 0.05 -2.53
N VAL A 304 -8.29 -0.07 -3.82
CA VAL A 304 -6.96 -0.18 -4.45
C VAL A 304 -6.67 1.00 -5.38
N ALA A 305 -6.88 2.21 -4.88
CA ALA A 305 -6.72 3.45 -5.63
C ALA A 305 -5.36 3.55 -6.36
N MET A 306 -4.29 2.94 -5.81
CA MET A 306 -2.97 2.89 -6.43
C MET A 306 -2.92 2.00 -7.69
N MET A 307 -3.91 1.12 -7.88
CA MET A 307 -4.06 0.29 -9.08
C MET A 307 -5.04 0.93 -10.08
N GLU A 308 -6.09 1.60 -9.58
CA GLU A 308 -7.13 2.20 -10.41
C GLU A 308 -6.71 3.55 -11.00
N TYR A 309 -5.99 4.36 -10.23
CA TYR A 309 -5.59 5.74 -10.56
C TYR A 309 -4.11 5.99 -10.22
N PRO A 310 -3.18 5.17 -10.72
CA PRO A 310 -1.77 5.24 -10.35
C PRO A 310 -1.16 6.61 -10.64
N GLU A 311 -1.56 7.28 -11.73
CA GLU A 311 -1.05 8.58 -12.15
C GLU A 311 -1.42 9.68 -11.14
N ILE A 312 -2.67 9.66 -10.63
CA ILE A 312 -3.16 10.65 -9.67
C ILE A 312 -2.49 10.42 -8.31
N VAL A 313 -2.39 9.15 -7.89
CA VAL A 313 -1.72 8.79 -6.64
C VAL A 313 -0.24 9.15 -6.72
N ALA A 314 0.43 8.88 -7.85
CA ALA A 314 1.84 9.24 -8.06
C ALA A 314 2.06 10.75 -7.99
N GLY A 315 1.16 11.57 -8.57
CA GLY A 315 1.21 13.02 -8.45
C GLY A 315 1.23 13.48 -6.99
N ALA A 316 0.29 13.00 -6.19
CA ALA A 316 0.22 13.36 -4.76
C ALA A 316 1.41 12.83 -3.94
N VAL A 317 1.96 11.67 -4.31
CA VAL A 317 3.20 11.15 -3.69
C VAL A 317 4.38 12.07 -4.04
N ARG A 318 4.54 12.51 -5.30
CA ARG A 318 5.60 13.46 -5.69
C ARG A 318 5.55 14.75 -4.90
N ASP A 319 4.36 15.31 -4.71
CA ASP A 319 4.18 16.51 -3.88
C ASP A 319 4.69 16.28 -2.46
N LEU A 320 4.33 15.15 -1.84
CA LEU A 320 4.83 14.77 -0.52
C LEU A 320 6.36 14.60 -0.48
N LEU A 321 6.96 13.97 -1.51
CA LEU A 321 8.41 13.78 -1.61
C LEU A 321 9.15 15.13 -1.68
N GLN A 322 8.64 16.05 -2.49
CA GLN A 322 9.21 17.40 -2.68
C GLN A 322 9.15 18.22 -1.39
N GLU A 323 8.01 18.20 -0.69
CA GLU A 323 7.85 18.88 0.60
C GLU A 323 8.83 18.36 1.66
N ALA A 324 8.97 17.03 1.76
CA ALA A 324 9.89 16.39 2.69
C ALA A 324 11.37 16.68 2.35
N GLY A 325 11.72 16.71 1.06
CA GLY A 325 13.05 17.07 0.57
C GLY A 325 13.40 18.52 0.89
N GLY A 326 12.49 19.45 0.62
CA GLY A 326 12.67 20.88 0.92
C GLY A 326 12.78 21.18 2.42
N ALA A 327 12.10 20.43 3.28
CA ALA A 327 12.23 20.54 4.72
C ALA A 327 13.62 20.09 5.21
N THR A 328 14.11 18.95 4.70
CA THR A 328 15.44 18.42 5.05
C THR A 328 16.55 19.37 4.62
N GLN A 329 16.44 19.98 3.44
CA GLN A 329 17.43 20.92 2.93
C GLN A 329 17.47 22.21 3.78
N ARG A 330 16.32 22.71 4.25
CA ARG A 330 16.26 23.86 5.17
C ARG A 330 16.93 23.56 6.50
N LEU A 331 16.72 22.38 7.09
CA LEU A 331 17.38 21.96 8.34
C LEU A 331 18.90 21.84 8.19
N ASN A 332 19.38 21.27 7.08
CA ASN A 332 20.82 21.15 6.81
C ASN A 332 21.47 22.52 6.62
N ASN A 333 20.82 23.44 5.90
CA ASN A 333 21.33 24.81 5.72
C ASN A 333 21.36 25.59 7.03
N PHE A 334 20.39 25.38 7.92
CA PHE A 334 20.35 26.00 9.24
C PHE A 334 21.49 25.48 10.13
N SER A 335 21.75 24.19 10.11
CA SER A 335 22.85 23.55 10.85
C SER A 335 24.23 23.98 10.32
N ALA A 336 24.39 24.11 9.00
CA ALA A 336 25.63 24.59 8.39
C ALA A 336 25.89 26.06 8.71
N GLY A 337 24.84 26.91 8.70
CA GLY A 337 24.95 28.32 9.06
C GLY A 337 25.28 28.54 10.54
N ALA A 338 24.82 27.63 11.43
CA ALA A 338 25.12 27.71 12.87
C ALA A 338 26.60 27.35 13.18
N LEU A 339 27.22 26.48 12.39
CA LEU A 339 28.62 26.10 12.55
C LEU A 339 29.61 27.15 12.02
N THR A 340 29.17 28.07 11.16
CA THR A 340 29.99 29.16 10.59
C THR A 340 29.98 30.43 11.48
N GLN A 341 29.17 30.51 12.52
CA GLN A 341 29.08 31.63 13.45
C GLN A 341 29.62 31.32 14.87
N ALA A 342 30.67 30.51 14.97
CA ALA A 342 31.39 30.43 16.23
C ALA A 342 32.08 31.79 16.52
N PRO A 343 31.87 32.43 17.67
CA PRO A 343 32.51 33.71 17.95
C PRO A 343 34.02 33.54 18.02
N ALA A 344 34.75 34.44 17.33
CA ALA A 344 36.17 34.55 17.48
C ALA A 344 36.47 34.86 18.96
N THR A 345 37.31 34.03 19.58
CA THR A 345 37.85 34.30 20.90
C THR A 345 38.65 35.62 20.85
N PRO A 346 38.40 36.59 21.72
CA PRO A 346 39.26 37.77 21.78
C PRO A 346 40.65 37.34 22.28
N GLU A 347 41.67 37.61 21.46
CA GLU A 347 43.06 37.57 21.90
C GLU A 347 43.21 38.64 22.99
N GLY A 348 43.56 38.19 24.20
CA GLY A 348 43.88 39.08 25.33
C GLY A 348 45.30 39.59 25.21
N ASP A 349 45.43 40.89 25.41
CA ASP A 349 46.68 41.58 25.77
C ASP A 349 47.22 41.16 27.16
#